data_af8c47ad491d7878dc60c5effbcc86dd
#
_entry.id   af8c47ad491d7878dc60c5effbcc86dd
#
_cell.length_a   1.000
_cell.length_b   1.000
_cell.length_c   1.000
_cell.angle_alpha   90.00
_cell.angle_beta   90.00
_cell.angle_gamma   90.00
#
_symmetry.space_group_name_H-M   'P 1'
#
loop_
_entity.id
_entity.type
_entity.pdbx_description
1 polymer ?
#
loop_
_entity_poly.entity_id
_entity_poly.type
_entity_poly.pdbx_seq_one_letter_code
_entity_poly.pdbx_strand_id
1 'polypeptide(L)'
;MSSEKKLGKKQDKKEAPYLMKKQIMNLKMKIVLKIILYSVVGPLILYGVFFIYLRYQTHLRYLFERPMIINEARPKFWIYAKNNDTGYLKHVYSVLQRLGFQEGNNKSDWDLLWAHDYPFRVLSASLNKLQQHQRVNHFPGCGYITNKVDLSTSHGGRYIPAAFKMPDDQQAFIDYAKLNPTKLFVQKSNDHRGIRIRDSSDTNFTAGTFVQEFIERPFLVDGYKFDIGVYTVITSVDPLRMYVYKGDVLFRFCPIVYYPFDPEILDKYVVGDDYLPIWNVPSLKRYYVELGYSMKDSFDAYVREQGKNPAEMWNRAYDAIREVALMKEAQIREVSKRFGNGRNFFELVRFDLALDEDLNVYMMEANMSPNLSSAHYPPNQLLYEQVIFNTFALVGIAKRIRKESLRIRNKKEEEMEIANKNIVVLPELCKKCDNDCFRIECQLCRPCFTSEIKLILSQSYLEHQNRMDFQRIFPPSITKDMMLNNYTLRNQLLIRWYQGKCELDKTWCS
;
A
#
# COMPACT_ATOMS: atom_id res chain seq x y z
N MET A 1 64.68 -47.31 99.01
CA MET A 1 63.75 -48.34 98.57
C MET A 1 63.19 -47.94 97.23
N SER A 2 63.66 -48.70 96.37
CA SER A 2 62.95 -49.43 95.31
C SER A 2 62.36 -48.61 94.20
N SER A 3 62.97 -48.70 93.13
CA SER A 3 62.77 -49.29 91.80
C SER A 3 61.66 -48.62 91.04
N GLU A 4 61.99 -48.12 89.95
CA GLU A 4 61.63 -48.74 88.67
C GLU A 4 62.18 -48.04 87.48
N LYS A 5 62.71 -48.83 86.60
CA LYS A 5 63.35 -48.48 85.35
C LYS A 5 62.57 -49.12 84.20
N LYS A 6 62.64 -48.43 83.09
CA LYS A 6 62.58 -48.90 81.67
C LYS A 6 61.21 -49.31 81.17
N LEU A 7 60.61 -48.41 80.38
CA LEU A 7 60.00 -48.77 79.12
C LEU A 7 59.84 -47.45 78.28
N GLY A 8 60.40 -47.37 77.10
CA GLY A 8 60.14 -46.20 76.25
C GLY A 8 61.21 -45.90 75.19
N LYS A 9 61.75 -46.90 74.55
CA LYS A 9 62.64 -46.71 73.43
C LYS A 9 62.47 -47.78 72.32
N LYS A 10 61.23 -47.90 71.76
CA LYS A 10 61.02 -48.76 70.63
C LYS A 10 59.92 -48.32 69.67
N GLN A 11 59.34 -47.11 69.79
CA GLN A 11 58.31 -46.61 68.86
C GLN A 11 58.77 -45.60 67.84
N ASP A 12 59.87 -44.89 68.02
CA ASP A 12 60.29 -43.79 67.13
C ASP A 12 61.01 -44.24 65.85
N LYS A 13 61.32 -45.47 65.59
CA LYS A 13 62.02 -45.93 64.39
C LYS A 13 61.09 -46.38 63.21
N LYS A 14 59.79 -46.48 63.37
CA LYS A 14 58.86 -46.94 62.34
C LYS A 14 58.05 -45.75 61.73
N GLU A 15 57.95 -44.57 62.33
CA GLU A 15 57.17 -43.43 61.84
C GLU A 15 57.94 -42.55 60.89
N ALA A 16 59.25 -42.42 61.02
CA ALA A 16 60.13 -41.59 60.19
C ALA A 16 60.07 -41.96 58.69
N PRO A 17 60.10 -43.23 58.25
CA PRO A 17 59.97 -43.59 56.83
C PRO A 17 58.54 -43.34 56.26
N TYR A 18 57.52 -43.36 57.05
CA TYR A 18 56.12 -43.12 56.63
C TYR A 18 55.91 -41.61 56.41
N LEU A 19 56.33 -40.76 57.32
CA LEU A 19 56.26 -39.29 57.14
C LEU A 19 57.05 -38.81 55.98
N MET A 20 58.26 -39.38 55.78
CA MET A 20 59.10 -39.03 54.61
C MET A 20 58.47 -39.49 53.27
N LYS A 21 57.85 -40.67 53.18
CA LYS A 21 57.06 -41.10 52.02
C LYS A 21 55.86 -40.20 51.75
N LYS A 22 55.15 -39.76 52.80
CA LYS A 22 54.01 -38.89 52.73
C LYS A 22 54.42 -37.51 52.22
N GLN A 23 55.56 -36.99 52.68
CA GLN A 23 56.12 -35.72 52.20
C GLN A 23 56.58 -35.78 50.73
N ILE A 24 57.26 -36.87 50.35
CA ILE A 24 57.68 -37.14 48.95
C ILE A 24 56.46 -37.27 48.06
N MET A 25 55.39 -37.97 48.50
CA MET A 25 54.16 -38.11 47.74
C MET A 25 53.42 -36.77 47.58
N ASN A 26 53.35 -35.96 48.62
CA ASN A 26 52.81 -34.63 48.55
C ASN A 26 53.61 -33.70 47.63
N LEU A 27 54.96 -33.82 47.62
CA LEU A 27 55.82 -33.05 46.76
C LEU A 27 55.68 -33.48 45.30
N LYS A 28 55.61 -34.79 45.01
CA LYS A 28 55.28 -35.32 43.68
C LYS A 28 53.94 -34.87 43.19
N MET A 29 52.94 -34.91 44.04
CA MET A 29 51.56 -34.44 43.71
C MET A 29 51.53 -32.95 43.41
N LYS A 30 52.25 -32.12 44.16
CA LYS A 30 52.40 -30.69 43.89
C LYS A 30 53.13 -30.42 42.56
N ILE A 31 54.13 -31.23 42.23
CA ILE A 31 54.86 -31.10 40.98
C ILE A 31 53.96 -31.52 39.80
N VAL A 32 53.22 -32.60 39.92
CA VAL A 32 52.24 -33.05 38.88
C VAL A 32 51.16 -32.01 38.70
N LEU A 33 50.59 -31.48 39.79
CA LEU A 33 49.59 -30.39 39.70
C LEU A 33 50.15 -29.13 39.01
N LYS A 34 51.39 -28.76 39.32
CA LYS A 34 52.04 -27.63 38.62
C LYS A 34 52.25 -27.93 37.12
N ILE A 35 52.68 -29.12 36.80
CA ILE A 35 52.86 -29.54 35.40
C ILE A 35 51.53 -29.47 34.67
N ILE A 36 50.44 -30.01 35.25
CA ILE A 36 49.09 -29.93 34.65
C ILE A 36 48.63 -28.46 34.52
N LEU A 37 48.86 -27.65 35.52
CA LEU A 37 48.50 -26.24 35.50
C LEU A 37 49.21 -25.46 34.39
N TYR A 38 50.53 -25.67 34.21
CA TYR A 38 51.33 -24.95 33.25
C TYR A 38 51.26 -25.57 31.82
N SER A 39 51.12 -26.89 31.69
CA SER A 39 51.15 -27.55 30.41
C SER A 39 49.77 -27.77 29.79
N VAL A 40 48.69 -27.79 30.59
CA VAL A 40 47.32 -28.01 30.09
C VAL A 40 46.43 -26.80 30.32
N VAL A 41 46.33 -26.38 31.60
CA VAL A 41 45.37 -25.30 31.97
C VAL A 41 45.88 -23.93 31.44
N GLY A 42 47.19 -23.67 31.54
CA GLY A 42 47.78 -22.43 31.02
C GLY A 42 47.53 -22.19 29.54
N PRO A 43 47.87 -23.17 28.66
CA PRO A 43 47.54 -23.09 27.23
C PRO A 43 46.05 -22.94 26.93
N LEU A 44 45.17 -23.62 27.67
CA LEU A 44 43.71 -23.47 27.48
C LEU A 44 43.21 -22.08 27.85
N ILE A 45 43.74 -21.48 28.94
CA ILE A 45 43.39 -20.10 29.30
C ILE A 45 43.93 -19.12 28.23
N LEU A 46 45.18 -19.29 27.79
CA LEU A 46 45.74 -18.48 26.72
C LEU A 46 44.96 -18.60 25.43
N TYR A 47 44.53 -19.80 25.07
CA TYR A 47 43.68 -20.04 23.90
C TYR A 47 42.31 -19.34 24.06
N GLY A 48 41.69 -19.44 25.21
CA GLY A 48 40.42 -18.74 25.52
C GLY A 48 40.56 -17.22 25.43
N VAL A 49 41.63 -16.65 26.03
CA VAL A 49 41.92 -15.22 25.94
C VAL A 49 42.19 -14.79 24.49
N PHE A 50 42.95 -15.59 23.74
CA PHE A 50 43.21 -15.34 22.33
C PHE A 50 41.93 -15.38 21.48
N PHE A 51 41.03 -16.31 21.77
CA PHE A 51 39.74 -16.41 21.08
C PHE A 51 38.82 -15.23 21.40
N ILE A 52 38.80 -14.78 22.68
CA ILE A 52 38.07 -13.58 23.10
C ILE A 52 38.70 -12.35 22.43
N TYR A 53 40.01 -12.27 22.35
CA TYR A 53 40.70 -11.18 21.67
C TYR A 53 40.41 -11.13 20.17
N LEU A 54 40.41 -12.29 19.48
CA LEU A 54 40.02 -12.37 18.07
C LEU A 54 38.56 -11.95 17.85
N ARG A 55 37.67 -12.42 18.73
CA ARG A 55 36.25 -12.06 18.67
C ARG A 55 36.04 -10.57 18.94
N TYR A 56 36.81 -10.00 19.84
CA TYR A 56 36.81 -8.56 20.13
C TYR A 56 37.38 -7.78 18.92
N GLN A 57 38.45 -8.22 18.33
CA GLN A 57 39.02 -7.63 17.10
C GLN A 57 38.06 -7.71 15.91
N THR A 58 37.40 -8.84 15.72
CA THR A 58 36.37 -8.98 14.66
C THR A 58 35.17 -8.09 14.96
N HIS A 59 34.76 -7.94 16.22
CA HIS A 59 33.70 -7.04 16.63
C HIS A 59 34.08 -5.58 16.45
N LEU A 60 35.30 -5.21 16.82
CA LEU A 60 35.84 -3.87 16.56
C LEU A 60 35.94 -3.59 15.05
N ARG A 61 36.44 -4.54 14.25
CA ARG A 61 36.43 -4.42 12.79
C ARG A 61 35.02 -4.24 12.27
N TYR A 62 34.07 -5.03 12.74
CA TYR A 62 32.66 -4.89 12.38
C TYR A 62 32.07 -3.53 12.80
N LEU A 63 32.51 -2.94 13.91
CA LEU A 63 32.11 -1.60 14.36
C LEU A 63 32.84 -0.47 13.60
N PHE A 64 34.11 -0.67 13.24
CA PHE A 64 34.93 0.32 12.53
C PHE A 64 34.87 0.18 11.00
N GLU A 65 34.65 -1.03 10.47
CA GLU A 65 34.37 -1.32 9.05
C GLU A 65 32.88 -1.21 8.69
N ARG A 66 31.99 -0.93 9.66
CA ARG A 66 30.81 -0.18 9.24
C ARG A 66 31.38 1.08 8.58
N PRO A 67 31.30 1.22 7.25
CA PRO A 67 31.60 2.52 6.69
C PRO A 67 30.78 3.46 7.55
N MET A 68 31.40 4.45 8.21
CA MET A 68 30.65 5.64 8.58
C MET A 68 29.88 5.94 7.31
N ILE A 69 28.57 5.71 7.34
CA ILE A 69 27.70 6.17 6.29
C ILE A 69 27.85 7.66 6.41
N ILE A 70 28.95 8.13 5.85
CA ILE A 70 29.20 9.52 5.54
C ILE A 70 27.86 9.92 4.93
N ASN A 71 27.31 10.95 5.40
CA ASN A 71 26.08 11.67 5.10
C ASN A 71 25.66 11.68 3.61
N GLU A 72 26.07 10.67 2.86
CA GLU A 72 25.94 10.47 1.45
C GLU A 72 24.78 9.54 1.19
N ALA A 73 23.84 10.10 0.48
CA ALA A 73 22.92 9.36 -0.36
C ALA A 73 21.74 8.68 0.34
N ARG A 74 21.19 9.25 1.42
CA ARG A 74 19.81 8.89 1.77
C ARG A 74 18.87 9.42 0.69
N PRO A 75 17.88 8.63 0.27
CA PRO A 75 16.85 9.11 -0.64
C PRO A 75 16.13 10.30 0.02
N LYS A 76 15.69 11.25 -0.82
CA LYS A 76 15.04 12.47 -0.34
C LYS A 76 13.59 12.50 -0.78
N PHE A 77 12.74 12.99 0.11
CA PHE A 77 11.37 13.32 -0.25
C PHE A 77 11.13 14.82 -0.11
N TRP A 78 10.24 15.33 -0.91
CA TRP A 78 9.77 16.71 -0.89
C TRP A 78 8.24 16.71 -0.73
N ILE A 79 7.74 17.46 0.25
CA ILE A 79 6.30 17.66 0.45
C ILE A 79 5.88 18.95 -0.24
N TYR A 80 4.84 18.89 -1.07
CA TYR A 80 4.20 20.04 -1.67
C TYR A 80 2.77 20.17 -1.17
N ALA A 81 2.49 21.27 -0.47
CA ALA A 81 1.18 21.69 -0.04
C ALA A 81 1.08 23.21 -0.14
N LYS A 82 -0.10 23.75 -0.46
CA LYS A 82 -0.31 25.20 -0.52
C LYS A 82 -0.21 25.84 0.84
N ASN A 83 -0.65 25.14 1.87
CA ASN A 83 -0.53 25.57 3.25
C ASN A 83 0.79 25.04 3.82
N ASN A 84 1.51 25.91 4.55
CA ASN A 84 2.76 25.51 5.22
C ASN A 84 2.53 24.56 6.42
N ASP A 85 1.30 24.52 6.95
CA ASP A 85 0.93 23.54 7.97
C ASP A 85 0.70 22.19 7.31
N THR A 86 1.64 21.26 7.51
CA THR A 86 1.59 19.89 7.01
C THR A 86 1.35 18.86 8.12
N GLY A 87 0.89 19.29 9.29
CA GLY A 87 0.64 18.42 10.44
C GLY A 87 -0.32 17.27 10.13
N TYR A 88 -1.25 17.47 9.22
CA TYR A 88 -2.15 16.43 8.71
C TYR A 88 -1.45 15.35 7.85
N LEU A 89 -0.20 15.56 7.43
CA LEU A 89 0.63 14.58 6.72
C LEU A 89 1.59 13.83 7.65
N LYS A 90 1.43 13.90 8.96
CA LYS A 90 2.29 13.28 9.97
C LYS A 90 2.63 11.81 9.64
N HIS A 91 1.66 11.03 9.16
CA HIS A 91 1.89 9.62 8.87
C HIS A 91 2.73 9.42 7.60
N VAL A 92 2.63 10.31 6.61
CA VAL A 92 3.51 10.30 5.43
C VAL A 92 4.97 10.52 5.85
N TYR A 93 5.22 11.54 6.69
CA TYR A 93 6.55 11.80 7.26
C TYR A 93 7.06 10.60 8.06
N SER A 94 6.23 10.07 8.96
CA SER A 94 6.61 8.93 9.82
C SER A 94 7.05 7.72 9.01
N VAL A 95 6.28 7.35 7.99
CA VAL A 95 6.59 6.18 7.15
C VAL A 95 7.86 6.42 6.32
N LEU A 96 8.01 7.61 5.72
CA LEU A 96 9.21 7.94 4.93
C LEU A 96 10.47 7.97 5.79
N GLN A 97 10.40 8.52 6.99
CA GLN A 97 11.53 8.52 7.95
C GLN A 97 11.91 7.10 8.36
N ARG A 98 10.94 6.22 8.64
CA ARG A 98 11.18 4.79 8.92
C ARG A 98 11.84 4.06 7.75
N LEU A 99 11.53 4.46 6.52
CA LEU A 99 12.17 3.95 5.31
C LEU A 99 13.57 4.53 5.06
N GLY A 100 14.04 5.48 5.90
CA GLY A 100 15.35 6.08 5.83
C GLY A 100 15.43 7.28 4.89
N PHE A 101 14.32 7.81 4.43
CA PHE A 101 14.30 9.05 3.64
C PHE A 101 14.60 10.26 4.49
N GLN A 102 15.24 11.24 3.88
CA GLN A 102 15.46 12.59 4.43
C GLN A 102 14.53 13.58 3.75
N GLU A 103 14.05 14.54 4.53
CA GLU A 103 13.29 15.64 3.97
C GLU A 103 14.21 16.54 3.12
N GLY A 104 13.71 16.93 1.97
CA GLY A 104 14.33 17.84 1.03
C GLY A 104 13.36 18.95 0.62
N ASN A 105 13.65 19.60 -0.48
CA ASN A 105 12.82 20.66 -1.03
C ASN A 105 12.92 20.69 -2.57
N ASN A 106 12.30 21.66 -3.21
CA ASN A 106 12.30 21.81 -4.66
C ASN A 106 13.68 22.01 -5.32
N LYS A 107 14.71 22.40 -4.55
CA LYS A 107 16.10 22.54 -5.01
C LYS A 107 16.93 21.29 -4.77
N SER A 108 16.40 20.34 -3.99
CA SER A 108 17.06 19.07 -3.69
C SER A 108 16.99 18.13 -4.89
N ASP A 109 17.97 17.23 -5.00
CA ASP A 109 17.83 16.06 -5.86
C ASP A 109 16.97 15.02 -5.11
N TRP A 110 15.65 15.16 -5.21
CA TRP A 110 14.66 14.36 -4.50
C TRP A 110 14.27 13.09 -5.29
N ASP A 111 13.88 12.07 -4.58
CA ASP A 111 13.42 10.78 -5.13
C ASP A 111 11.88 10.66 -5.11
N LEU A 112 11.22 11.30 -4.14
CA LEU A 112 9.77 11.35 -4.02
C LEU A 112 9.29 12.79 -3.84
N LEU A 113 8.36 13.23 -4.68
CA LEU A 113 7.48 14.35 -4.42
C LEU A 113 6.14 13.81 -3.93
N TRP A 114 5.78 14.09 -2.69
CA TRP A 114 4.44 13.90 -2.19
C TRP A 114 3.70 15.23 -2.21
N ALA A 115 2.81 15.38 -3.17
CA ALA A 115 1.97 16.54 -3.28
C ALA A 115 0.62 16.28 -2.61
N HIS A 116 0.18 17.19 -1.76
CA HIS A 116 -1.18 17.19 -1.21
C HIS A 116 -2.15 17.89 -2.16
N ASP A 117 -1.70 19.00 -2.73
CA ASP A 117 -2.44 19.73 -3.76
C ASP A 117 -2.02 19.31 -5.16
N TYR A 118 -2.92 19.45 -6.14
CA TYR A 118 -2.64 19.14 -7.54
C TYR A 118 -1.42 19.91 -8.07
N PRO A 119 -0.29 19.24 -8.35
CA PRO A 119 0.98 19.95 -8.57
C PRO A 119 1.17 20.47 -10.00
N PHE A 120 0.45 19.93 -10.99
CA PHE A 120 0.75 20.15 -12.41
C PHE A 120 0.42 21.53 -12.93
N ARG A 121 -0.35 22.35 -12.20
CA ARG A 121 -0.56 23.75 -12.55
C ARG A 121 0.64 24.62 -12.17
N VAL A 122 1.15 24.47 -10.95
CA VAL A 122 2.20 25.32 -10.39
C VAL A 122 3.59 24.79 -10.73
N LEU A 123 3.79 23.48 -10.70
CA LEU A 123 5.09 22.83 -10.84
C LEU A 123 5.32 22.25 -12.25
N SER A 124 4.47 22.57 -13.24
CA SER A 124 4.52 21.96 -14.58
C SER A 124 5.92 22.02 -15.23
N ALA A 125 6.63 23.14 -15.11
CA ALA A 125 7.96 23.32 -15.67
C ALA A 125 9.01 22.34 -15.08
N SER A 126 8.91 22.04 -13.79
CA SER A 126 9.78 21.08 -13.11
C SER A 126 9.36 19.64 -13.42
N LEU A 127 8.04 19.37 -13.41
CA LEU A 127 7.49 18.03 -13.62
C LEU A 127 7.64 17.54 -15.08
N ASN A 128 7.88 18.44 -16.03
CA ASN A 128 8.25 18.09 -17.42
C ASN A 128 9.69 17.59 -17.59
N LYS A 129 10.54 17.75 -16.55
CA LYS A 129 11.98 17.44 -16.60
C LYS A 129 12.40 16.38 -15.57
N LEU A 130 11.47 15.53 -15.17
CA LEU A 130 11.72 14.51 -14.15
C LEU A 130 12.79 13.52 -14.58
N GLN A 131 13.67 13.18 -13.65
CA GLN A 131 14.64 12.10 -13.80
C GLN A 131 13.95 10.73 -13.62
N GLN A 132 14.58 9.66 -14.11
CA GLN A 132 13.98 8.31 -14.08
C GLN A 132 13.68 7.81 -12.65
N HIS A 133 14.47 8.21 -11.66
CA HIS A 133 14.31 7.81 -10.26
C HIS A 133 13.21 8.58 -9.53
N GLN A 134 12.83 9.77 -10.01
CA GLN A 134 11.86 10.64 -9.35
C GLN A 134 10.43 10.08 -9.48
N ARG A 135 9.69 10.11 -8.38
CA ARG A 135 8.29 9.68 -8.30
C ARG A 135 7.41 10.80 -7.75
N VAL A 136 6.21 10.91 -8.27
CA VAL A 136 5.19 11.89 -7.87
C VAL A 136 3.88 11.15 -7.61
N ASN A 137 3.20 11.44 -6.51
CA ASN A 137 1.98 10.76 -6.08
C ASN A 137 0.70 11.21 -6.79
N HIS A 138 0.80 11.88 -7.93
CA HIS A 138 -0.34 12.26 -8.76
C HIS A 138 -0.06 12.04 -10.23
N PHE A 139 -1.13 11.72 -11.00
CA PHE A 139 -1.09 11.73 -12.44
C PHE A 139 -1.54 13.08 -13.00
N PRO A 140 -0.92 13.57 -14.08
CA PRO A 140 -1.50 14.65 -14.87
C PRO A 140 -2.89 14.25 -15.36
N GLY A 141 -3.92 15.05 -15.03
CA GLY A 141 -5.30 14.77 -15.40
C GLY A 141 -6.08 13.89 -14.40
N CYS A 142 -5.53 13.57 -13.23
CA CYS A 142 -6.28 12.83 -12.18
C CYS A 142 -7.60 13.51 -11.80
N GLY A 143 -7.72 14.83 -12.04
CA GLY A 143 -8.96 15.58 -11.83
C GLY A 143 -10.17 15.02 -12.56
N TYR A 144 -10.00 14.35 -13.70
CA TYR A 144 -11.12 13.70 -14.40
C TYR A 144 -11.79 12.60 -13.59
N ILE A 145 -11.07 11.99 -12.64
CA ILE A 145 -11.62 11.02 -11.68
C ILE A 145 -12.02 11.70 -10.39
N THR A 146 -11.23 12.67 -9.92
CA THR A 146 -11.32 13.20 -8.55
C THR A 146 -12.11 14.50 -8.43
N ASN A 147 -12.48 15.14 -9.54
CA ASN A 147 -13.43 16.24 -9.53
C ASN A 147 -14.85 15.69 -9.40
N LYS A 148 -15.60 16.16 -8.41
CA LYS A 148 -16.95 15.65 -8.09
C LYS A 148 -17.93 15.78 -9.26
N VAL A 149 -17.90 16.90 -9.97
CA VAL A 149 -18.77 17.13 -11.13
C VAL A 149 -18.39 16.16 -12.26
N ASP A 150 -17.09 16.14 -12.64
CA ASP A 150 -16.61 15.30 -13.76
C ASP A 150 -16.83 13.81 -13.51
N LEU A 151 -16.71 13.35 -12.26
CA LEU A 151 -17.00 11.97 -11.89
C LEU A 151 -18.49 11.69 -11.95
N SER A 152 -19.28 12.48 -11.21
CA SER A 152 -20.72 12.21 -11.03
C SER A 152 -21.51 12.33 -12.33
N THR A 153 -21.14 13.28 -13.23
CA THR A 153 -21.79 13.47 -14.53
C THR A 153 -21.19 12.59 -15.64
N SER A 154 -20.44 11.55 -15.28
CA SER A 154 -19.93 10.57 -16.26
C SER A 154 -21.05 9.66 -16.72
N HIS A 155 -21.55 9.92 -17.92
CA HIS A 155 -22.64 9.11 -18.49
C HIS A 155 -22.18 7.69 -18.83
N GLY A 156 -23.07 6.71 -18.63
CA GLY A 156 -22.86 5.31 -18.97
C GLY A 156 -22.17 4.45 -17.90
N GLY A 157 -21.83 5.01 -16.74
CA GLY A 157 -21.31 4.24 -15.61
C GLY A 157 -22.43 3.47 -14.89
N ARG A 158 -22.26 2.18 -14.70
CA ARG A 158 -23.25 1.30 -14.02
C ARG A 158 -23.38 1.60 -12.53
N TYR A 159 -22.30 2.10 -11.92
CA TYR A 159 -22.18 2.29 -10.49
C TYR A 159 -22.28 3.76 -10.07
N ILE A 160 -22.45 4.68 -11.02
CA ILE A 160 -22.61 6.09 -10.76
C ILE A 160 -24.10 6.42 -10.82
N PRO A 161 -24.73 6.93 -9.73
CA PRO A 161 -26.12 7.37 -9.79
C PRO A 161 -26.31 8.44 -10.86
N ALA A 162 -27.45 8.44 -11.54
CA ALA A 162 -27.76 9.41 -12.58
C ALA A 162 -27.55 10.84 -12.08
N ALA A 163 -26.77 11.63 -12.80
CA ALA A 163 -26.44 12.98 -12.42
C ALA A 163 -26.40 13.94 -13.62
N PHE A 164 -26.70 15.20 -13.35
CA PHE A 164 -26.91 16.24 -14.36
C PHE A 164 -26.19 17.51 -13.93
N LYS A 165 -25.36 18.05 -14.79
CA LYS A 165 -24.63 19.30 -14.54
C LYS A 165 -25.53 20.52 -14.78
N MET A 166 -25.53 21.44 -13.82
CA MET A 166 -26.39 22.62 -13.92
C MET A 166 -25.59 23.88 -14.31
N PRO A 167 -26.11 24.66 -15.26
CA PRO A 167 -27.39 24.51 -16.00
C PRO A 167 -27.30 23.64 -17.28
N ASP A 168 -26.12 23.14 -17.65
CA ASP A 168 -25.83 22.54 -18.97
C ASP A 168 -26.80 21.40 -19.32
N ASP A 169 -27.12 20.52 -18.32
CA ASP A 169 -27.97 19.33 -18.48
C ASP A 169 -29.38 19.53 -17.93
N GLN A 170 -29.83 20.78 -17.71
CA GLN A 170 -31.12 21.06 -17.08
C GLN A 170 -32.29 20.40 -17.79
N GLN A 171 -32.34 20.43 -19.11
CA GLN A 171 -33.44 19.83 -19.87
C GLN A 171 -33.42 18.29 -19.74
N ALA A 172 -32.25 17.67 -19.79
CA ALA A 172 -32.09 16.23 -19.61
C ALA A 172 -32.53 15.77 -18.19
N PHE A 173 -32.22 16.59 -17.17
CA PHE A 173 -32.74 16.36 -15.83
C PHE A 173 -34.26 16.42 -15.75
N ILE A 174 -34.88 17.44 -16.32
CA ILE A 174 -36.35 17.61 -16.33
C ILE A 174 -37.01 16.39 -16.98
N ASP A 175 -36.49 15.92 -18.10
CA ASP A 175 -37.04 14.77 -18.80
C ASP A 175 -36.83 13.47 -18.01
N TYR A 176 -35.67 13.31 -17.34
CA TYR A 176 -35.41 12.19 -16.44
C TYR A 176 -36.33 12.20 -15.22
N ALA A 177 -36.53 13.35 -14.60
CA ALA A 177 -37.38 13.54 -13.40
C ALA A 177 -38.86 13.25 -13.72
N LYS A 178 -39.36 13.61 -14.90
CA LYS A 178 -40.71 13.26 -15.34
C LYS A 178 -40.96 11.73 -15.47
N LEU A 179 -39.89 11.00 -15.86
CA LEU A 179 -39.94 9.53 -15.94
C LEU A 179 -39.80 8.85 -14.56
N ASN A 180 -39.29 9.61 -13.57
CA ASN A 180 -39.01 9.14 -12.22
C ASN A 180 -39.65 10.06 -11.16
N PRO A 181 -40.96 10.25 -11.14
CA PRO A 181 -41.64 11.30 -10.36
C PRO A 181 -41.54 11.10 -8.83
N THR A 182 -41.27 9.89 -8.37
CA THR A 182 -41.16 9.55 -6.93
C THR A 182 -39.74 9.61 -6.39
N LYS A 183 -38.73 9.75 -7.26
CA LYS A 183 -37.33 9.78 -6.83
C LYS A 183 -36.96 11.10 -6.21
N LEU A 184 -36.13 11.03 -5.18
CA LEU A 184 -35.43 12.17 -4.62
C LEU A 184 -34.10 12.40 -5.31
N PHE A 185 -33.67 13.63 -5.31
CA PHE A 185 -32.39 14.07 -5.88
C PHE A 185 -31.61 14.87 -4.84
N VAL A 186 -30.29 14.87 -4.99
CA VAL A 186 -29.41 15.68 -4.16
C VAL A 186 -28.64 16.66 -5.03
N GLN A 187 -28.73 17.95 -4.74
CA GLN A 187 -27.89 18.97 -5.36
C GLN A 187 -26.59 19.11 -4.59
N LYS A 188 -25.47 19.11 -5.32
CA LYS A 188 -24.11 19.17 -4.79
C LYS A 188 -23.27 20.15 -5.61
N SER A 189 -22.16 20.60 -5.04
CA SER A 189 -21.10 21.36 -5.74
C SER A 189 -19.74 20.71 -5.54
N ASN A 190 -18.69 21.23 -6.16
CA ASN A 190 -17.31 20.83 -5.85
C ASN A 190 -16.89 21.23 -4.43
N ASP A 191 -17.53 22.26 -3.87
CA ASP A 191 -17.35 22.67 -2.48
C ASP A 191 -18.17 21.75 -1.57
N HIS A 192 -17.64 21.37 -0.42
CA HIS A 192 -18.31 20.48 0.54
C HIS A 192 -19.48 21.14 1.28
N ARG A 193 -20.13 22.12 0.66
CA ARG A 193 -21.22 22.94 1.25
C ARG A 193 -22.41 23.00 0.31
N GLY A 194 -23.59 23.34 0.88
CA GLY A 194 -24.80 23.57 0.11
C GLY A 194 -25.45 22.32 -0.46
N ILE A 195 -25.25 21.17 0.20
CA ILE A 195 -25.96 19.91 -0.14
C ILE A 195 -27.44 20.09 0.21
N ARG A 196 -28.34 19.81 -0.74
CA ARG A 196 -29.79 19.90 -0.55
C ARG A 196 -30.49 18.74 -1.23
N ILE A 197 -31.42 18.14 -0.50
CA ILE A 197 -32.36 17.16 -1.10
C ILE A 197 -33.44 17.93 -1.87
N ARG A 198 -33.83 17.41 -3.01
CA ARG A 198 -34.85 17.96 -3.90
C ARG A 198 -35.78 16.87 -4.37
N ASP A 199 -37.02 17.20 -4.53
CA ASP A 199 -37.97 16.35 -5.26
C ASP A 199 -37.86 16.57 -6.78
N SER A 200 -38.52 15.71 -7.54
CA SER A 200 -38.50 15.73 -9.01
C SER A 200 -39.15 16.97 -9.63
N SER A 201 -39.93 17.74 -8.87
CA SER A 201 -40.64 18.96 -9.34
C SER A 201 -39.80 20.24 -9.12
N ASP A 202 -38.77 20.20 -8.29
CA ASP A 202 -37.93 21.37 -8.02
C ASP A 202 -36.93 21.62 -9.15
N THR A 203 -37.16 22.67 -9.93
CA THR A 203 -36.36 23.06 -11.08
C THR A 203 -35.48 24.28 -10.85
N ASN A 204 -35.40 24.79 -9.61
CA ASN A 204 -34.59 25.98 -9.27
C ASN A 204 -33.14 25.58 -8.95
N PHE A 205 -32.24 25.61 -9.91
CA PHE A 205 -30.86 25.16 -9.79
C PHE A 205 -29.86 26.30 -9.65
N THR A 206 -28.82 26.07 -8.86
CA THR A 206 -27.67 26.96 -8.76
C THR A 206 -26.64 26.62 -9.83
N ALA A 207 -26.17 27.62 -10.56
CA ALA A 207 -25.11 27.42 -11.55
C ALA A 207 -23.81 26.88 -10.90
N GLY A 208 -23.08 26.02 -11.61
CA GLY A 208 -21.85 25.41 -11.10
C GLY A 208 -22.06 24.24 -10.15
N THR A 209 -23.32 23.78 -10.00
CA THR A 209 -23.68 22.58 -9.23
C THR A 209 -24.02 21.40 -10.16
N PHE A 210 -24.27 20.26 -9.56
CA PHE A 210 -24.89 19.11 -10.24
C PHE A 210 -26.00 18.54 -9.37
N VAL A 211 -26.97 17.92 -10.02
CA VAL A 211 -28.08 17.21 -9.37
C VAL A 211 -27.89 15.73 -9.62
N GLN A 212 -27.94 14.92 -8.56
CA GLN A 212 -27.72 13.48 -8.62
C GLN A 212 -28.87 12.74 -7.96
N GLU A 213 -29.25 11.59 -8.51
CA GLU A 213 -30.22 10.68 -7.90
C GLU A 213 -29.79 10.33 -6.47
N PHE A 214 -30.73 10.43 -5.53
CA PHE A 214 -30.47 10.12 -4.13
C PHE A 214 -30.72 8.64 -3.85
N ILE A 215 -29.86 8.03 -3.06
CA ILE A 215 -30.02 6.63 -2.62
C ILE A 215 -30.93 6.64 -1.39
N GLU A 216 -32.22 6.42 -1.61
CA GLU A 216 -33.27 6.59 -0.60
C GLU A 216 -33.30 5.46 0.43
N ARG A 217 -32.94 4.23 0.00
CA ARG A 217 -32.92 3.03 0.85
C ARG A 217 -31.48 2.52 1.02
N PRO A 218 -30.65 3.26 1.77
CA PRO A 218 -29.28 2.82 2.01
C PRO A 218 -29.24 1.59 2.91
N PHE A 219 -28.19 0.76 2.77
CA PHE A 219 -27.90 -0.26 3.75
C PHE A 219 -27.48 0.42 5.06
N LEU A 220 -28.15 0.06 6.16
CA LEU A 220 -27.93 0.63 7.47
C LEU A 220 -27.32 -0.39 8.43
N VAL A 221 -26.44 0.06 9.32
CA VAL A 221 -26.00 -0.71 10.47
C VAL A 221 -26.49 0.01 11.73
N ASP A 222 -27.24 -0.66 12.56
CA ASP A 222 -27.91 -0.08 13.75
C ASP A 222 -28.69 1.21 13.44
N GLY A 223 -29.25 1.32 12.25
CA GLY A 223 -29.98 2.49 11.78
C GLY A 223 -29.10 3.62 11.24
N TYR A 224 -27.80 3.52 11.28
CA TYR A 224 -26.87 4.52 10.77
C TYR A 224 -26.53 4.29 9.30
N LYS A 225 -26.62 5.32 8.49
CA LYS A 225 -26.07 5.35 7.13
C LYS A 225 -24.56 5.54 7.20
N PHE A 226 -23.84 5.03 6.22
CA PHE A 226 -22.37 5.11 6.16
C PHE A 226 -21.86 5.17 4.73
N ASP A 227 -20.59 5.50 4.61
CA ASP A 227 -19.80 5.29 3.41
C ASP A 227 -18.58 4.38 3.68
N ILE A 228 -18.02 3.83 2.59
CA ILE A 228 -16.88 2.94 2.61
C ILE A 228 -15.75 3.59 1.80
N GLY A 229 -14.68 3.99 2.48
CA GLY A 229 -13.49 4.53 1.85
C GLY A 229 -12.51 3.43 1.46
N VAL A 230 -12.38 3.16 0.15
CA VAL A 230 -11.50 2.12 -0.41
C VAL A 230 -10.25 2.74 -0.99
N TYR A 231 -9.08 2.40 -0.44
CA TYR A 231 -7.79 2.91 -0.91
C TYR A 231 -7.33 2.14 -2.15
N THR A 232 -7.00 2.87 -3.19
CA THR A 232 -6.62 2.34 -4.49
C THR A 232 -5.37 3.05 -5.00
N VAL A 233 -4.43 2.30 -5.58
CA VAL A 233 -3.27 2.87 -6.25
C VAL A 233 -3.35 2.62 -7.75
N ILE A 234 -3.27 3.69 -8.52
CA ILE A 234 -3.05 3.62 -9.97
C ILE A 234 -1.56 3.80 -10.19
N THR A 235 -0.88 2.79 -10.72
CA THR A 235 0.56 2.81 -10.96
C THR A 235 0.93 3.19 -12.38
N SER A 236 -0.02 3.11 -13.30
CA SER A 236 0.13 3.51 -14.70
C SER A 236 -1.24 3.75 -15.34
N VAL A 237 -1.30 4.67 -16.29
CA VAL A 237 -2.49 4.92 -17.12
C VAL A 237 -2.33 4.46 -18.57
N ASP A 238 -1.12 4.10 -18.98
CA ASP A 238 -0.84 3.59 -20.34
C ASP A 238 0.36 2.61 -20.35
N PRO A 239 0.12 1.29 -20.30
CA PRO A 239 -1.14 0.60 -20.06
C PRO A 239 -1.65 0.84 -18.64
N LEU A 240 -2.96 0.77 -18.45
CA LEU A 240 -3.57 0.95 -17.13
C LEU A 240 -3.15 -0.17 -16.17
N ARG A 241 -2.77 0.19 -14.94
CA ARG A 241 -2.51 -0.74 -13.84
C ARG A 241 -3.08 -0.16 -12.55
N MET A 242 -3.89 -0.97 -11.87
CA MET A 242 -4.60 -0.55 -10.66
C MET A 242 -4.61 -1.64 -9.60
N TYR A 243 -4.48 -1.21 -8.36
CA TYR A 243 -4.41 -2.08 -7.19
C TYR A 243 -5.27 -1.52 -6.06
N VAL A 244 -6.09 -2.36 -5.43
CA VAL A 244 -6.89 -2.01 -4.26
C VAL A 244 -6.22 -2.56 -3.01
N TYR A 245 -6.12 -1.75 -1.96
CA TYR A 245 -5.64 -2.19 -0.67
C TYR A 245 -6.67 -3.10 0.00
N LYS A 246 -6.25 -4.30 0.39
CA LYS A 246 -7.10 -5.33 1.02
C LYS A 246 -6.88 -5.51 2.51
N GLY A 247 -5.86 -4.87 3.06
CA GLY A 247 -5.56 -4.97 4.48
C GLY A 247 -6.71 -4.47 5.35
N ASP A 248 -7.30 -3.36 4.97
CA ASP A 248 -8.52 -2.81 5.59
C ASP A 248 -9.14 -1.71 4.71
N VAL A 249 -10.29 -1.17 5.13
CA VAL A 249 -11.00 -0.04 4.52
C VAL A 249 -11.47 0.92 5.60
N LEU A 250 -11.80 2.15 5.23
CA LEU A 250 -12.32 3.14 6.18
C LEU A 250 -13.87 3.12 6.15
N PHE A 251 -14.50 2.85 7.28
CA PHE A 251 -15.94 3.04 7.47
C PHE A 251 -16.20 4.34 8.21
N ARG A 252 -17.09 5.16 7.68
CA ARG A 252 -17.53 6.40 8.29
C ARG A 252 -19.05 6.40 8.37
N PHE A 253 -19.62 6.47 9.56
CA PHE A 253 -21.06 6.46 9.79
C PHE A 253 -21.57 7.86 10.05
N CYS A 254 -22.78 8.16 9.57
CA CYS A 254 -23.49 9.37 9.94
C CYS A 254 -23.73 9.38 11.46
N PRO A 255 -23.60 10.51 12.15
CA PRO A 255 -23.70 10.55 13.61
C PRO A 255 -25.14 10.38 14.12
N ILE A 256 -26.14 10.56 13.25
CA ILE A 256 -27.58 10.46 13.57
C ILE A 256 -28.21 9.32 12.76
N VAL A 257 -29.11 8.56 13.39
CA VAL A 257 -29.87 7.49 12.73
C VAL A 257 -30.67 8.01 11.56
N TYR A 258 -30.73 7.23 10.47
CA TYR A 258 -31.32 7.65 9.20
C TYR A 258 -32.85 7.84 9.28
N TYR A 259 -33.55 6.91 9.93
CA TYR A 259 -35.00 6.99 10.03
C TYR A 259 -35.44 7.55 11.40
N PRO A 260 -36.57 8.31 11.46
CA PRO A 260 -37.31 8.82 10.31
C PRO A 260 -36.48 9.77 9.48
N PHE A 261 -36.53 9.64 8.15
CA PHE A 261 -35.76 10.49 7.24
C PHE A 261 -36.24 11.93 7.32
N ASP A 262 -35.28 12.86 7.39
CA ASP A 262 -35.53 14.31 7.39
C ASP A 262 -34.47 14.98 6.51
N PRO A 263 -34.85 15.57 5.38
CA PRO A 263 -33.93 16.21 4.45
C PRO A 263 -33.23 17.45 5.00
N GLU A 264 -33.77 18.05 6.05
CA GLU A 264 -33.17 19.25 6.69
C GLU A 264 -32.03 18.89 7.66
N ILE A 265 -31.94 17.61 8.08
CA ILE A 265 -30.90 17.14 9.00
C ILE A 265 -29.81 16.39 8.21
N LEU A 266 -28.78 17.14 7.77
CA LEU A 266 -27.67 16.60 6.96
C LEU A 266 -26.96 15.41 7.62
N ASP A 267 -26.76 15.46 8.93
CA ASP A 267 -26.07 14.43 9.72
C ASP A 267 -26.74 13.05 9.71
N LYS A 268 -27.94 12.94 9.17
CA LYS A 268 -28.61 11.65 8.93
C LYS A 268 -28.14 10.95 7.67
N TYR A 269 -27.65 11.72 6.66
CA TYR A 269 -27.39 11.16 5.34
C TYR A 269 -26.10 11.64 4.67
N VAL A 270 -25.45 12.66 5.23
CA VAL A 270 -24.13 13.15 4.78
C VAL A 270 -23.08 12.81 5.81
N VAL A 271 -22.02 12.13 5.38
CA VAL A 271 -20.88 11.83 6.24
C VAL A 271 -19.94 13.04 6.26
N GLY A 272 -19.78 13.64 7.42
CA GLY A 272 -18.88 14.78 7.67
C GLY A 272 -17.56 14.38 8.31
N ASP A 273 -16.80 15.38 8.77
CA ASP A 273 -15.55 15.17 9.50
C ASP A 273 -15.79 14.56 10.89
N ASP A 274 -16.93 14.89 11.52
CA ASP A 274 -17.37 14.38 12.83
C ASP A 274 -18.21 13.09 12.71
N TYR A 275 -17.81 12.18 11.84
CA TYR A 275 -18.53 10.92 11.64
C TYR A 275 -18.48 10.01 12.87
N LEU A 276 -19.47 9.13 13.03
CA LEU A 276 -19.46 8.08 14.03
C LEU A 276 -18.49 6.97 13.58
N PRO A 277 -17.40 6.70 14.33
CA PRO A 277 -16.45 5.67 13.95
C PRO A 277 -16.96 4.26 14.26
N ILE A 278 -16.48 3.27 13.53
CA ILE A 278 -16.93 1.86 13.59
C ILE A 278 -16.93 1.27 15.00
N TRP A 279 -15.97 1.63 15.84
CA TRP A 279 -15.87 1.15 17.23
C TRP A 279 -16.93 1.72 18.17
N ASN A 280 -17.71 2.69 17.72
CA ASN A 280 -18.87 3.26 18.44
C ASN A 280 -20.20 2.74 17.89
N VAL A 281 -20.22 1.99 16.79
CA VAL A 281 -21.41 1.36 16.22
C VAL A 281 -21.69 0.06 16.98
N PRO A 282 -22.82 -0.10 17.69
CA PRO A 282 -23.04 -1.17 18.66
C PRO A 282 -22.81 -2.58 18.11
N SER A 283 -23.42 -2.92 16.98
CA SER A 283 -23.29 -4.25 16.35
C SER A 283 -21.89 -4.54 15.81
N LEU A 284 -21.11 -3.52 15.45
CA LEU A 284 -19.74 -3.69 14.94
C LEU A 284 -18.68 -3.65 16.04
N LYS A 285 -18.98 -3.01 17.18
CA LYS A 285 -18.09 -2.89 18.31
C LYS A 285 -17.60 -4.26 18.81
N ARG A 286 -18.50 -5.27 18.88
CA ARG A 286 -18.14 -6.63 19.26
C ARG A 286 -17.03 -7.19 18.38
N TYR A 287 -17.15 -7.08 17.08
CA TYR A 287 -16.16 -7.60 16.14
C TYR A 287 -14.86 -6.83 16.17
N TYR A 288 -14.93 -5.50 16.11
CA TYR A 288 -13.77 -4.64 16.02
C TYR A 288 -13.00 -4.55 17.35
N VAL A 289 -13.70 -4.26 18.46
CA VAL A 289 -13.06 -3.98 19.76
C VAL A 289 -12.80 -5.28 20.55
N GLU A 290 -13.78 -6.18 20.65
CA GLU A 290 -13.69 -7.36 21.51
C GLU A 290 -12.95 -8.51 20.82
N LEU A 291 -13.20 -8.73 19.52
CA LEU A 291 -12.56 -9.80 18.74
C LEU A 291 -11.33 -9.34 17.98
N GLY A 292 -11.04 -8.04 17.91
CA GLY A 292 -9.86 -7.49 17.24
C GLY A 292 -9.84 -7.63 15.72
N TYR A 293 -11.02 -7.71 15.09
CA TYR A 293 -11.12 -7.77 13.65
C TYR A 293 -10.78 -6.42 13.01
N SER A 294 -10.38 -6.43 11.73
CA SER A 294 -10.28 -5.22 10.92
C SER A 294 -11.67 -4.58 10.75
N MET A 295 -11.72 -3.31 10.32
CA MET A 295 -13.01 -2.66 10.01
C MET A 295 -13.76 -3.44 8.94
N LYS A 296 -13.04 -3.86 7.90
CA LYS A 296 -13.60 -4.67 6.82
C LYS A 296 -14.15 -6.01 7.32
N ASP A 297 -13.38 -6.76 8.09
CA ASP A 297 -13.81 -8.08 8.58
C ASP A 297 -14.96 -7.97 9.57
N SER A 298 -15.00 -6.90 10.37
CA SER A 298 -16.13 -6.59 11.27
C SER A 298 -17.42 -6.37 10.50
N PHE A 299 -17.36 -5.58 9.43
CA PHE A 299 -18.49 -5.35 8.55
C PHE A 299 -18.89 -6.63 7.81
N ASP A 300 -17.94 -7.39 7.28
CA ASP A 300 -18.18 -8.65 6.57
C ASP A 300 -18.87 -9.68 7.49
N ALA A 301 -18.48 -9.74 8.77
CA ALA A 301 -19.12 -10.60 9.77
C ALA A 301 -20.58 -10.19 10.00
N TYR A 302 -20.83 -8.89 10.21
CA TYR A 302 -22.17 -8.35 10.36
C TYR A 302 -23.07 -8.66 9.16
N VAL A 303 -22.57 -8.44 7.92
CA VAL A 303 -23.32 -8.70 6.68
C VAL A 303 -23.70 -10.18 6.56
N ARG A 304 -22.79 -11.10 6.96
CA ARG A 304 -23.08 -12.54 6.97
C ARG A 304 -24.16 -12.90 7.99
N GLU A 305 -24.15 -12.27 9.17
CA GLU A 305 -25.23 -12.45 10.16
C GLU A 305 -26.61 -12.00 9.65
N GLN A 306 -26.63 -10.98 8.75
CA GLN A 306 -27.85 -10.58 8.04
C GLN A 306 -28.23 -11.53 6.88
N GLY A 307 -27.55 -12.66 6.73
CA GLY A 307 -27.81 -13.64 5.66
C GLY A 307 -27.38 -13.18 4.26
N LYS A 308 -26.54 -12.12 4.15
CA LYS A 308 -26.07 -11.57 2.87
C LYS A 308 -24.62 -11.97 2.57
N ASN A 309 -24.21 -11.86 1.30
CA ASN A 309 -22.88 -12.24 0.84
C ASN A 309 -21.97 -11.01 0.64
N PRO A 310 -21.02 -10.71 1.56
CA PRO A 310 -20.14 -9.57 1.42
C PRO A 310 -19.14 -9.71 0.25
N ALA A 311 -18.78 -10.92 -0.17
CA ALA A 311 -17.83 -11.12 -1.25
C ALA A 311 -18.34 -10.59 -2.60
N GLU A 312 -19.63 -10.75 -2.88
CA GLU A 312 -20.24 -10.18 -4.10
C GLU A 312 -20.25 -8.66 -4.07
N MET A 313 -20.56 -8.07 -2.92
CA MET A 313 -20.52 -6.63 -2.72
C MET A 313 -19.10 -6.08 -2.98
N TRP A 314 -18.06 -6.73 -2.43
CA TRP A 314 -16.67 -6.31 -2.68
C TRP A 314 -16.27 -6.46 -4.15
N ASN A 315 -16.71 -7.50 -4.84
CA ASN A 315 -16.48 -7.66 -6.28
C ASN A 315 -17.10 -6.50 -7.07
N ARG A 316 -18.34 -6.11 -6.72
CA ARG A 316 -19.00 -4.93 -7.33
C ARG A 316 -18.27 -3.63 -6.99
N ALA A 317 -17.75 -3.48 -5.78
CA ALA A 317 -16.96 -2.32 -5.37
C ALA A 317 -15.67 -2.19 -6.22
N TYR A 318 -14.95 -3.29 -6.42
CA TYR A 318 -13.74 -3.30 -7.26
C TYR A 318 -14.06 -3.10 -8.74
N ASP A 319 -15.20 -3.59 -9.19
CA ASP A 319 -15.72 -3.32 -10.54
C ASP A 319 -16.05 -1.85 -10.73
N ALA A 320 -16.71 -1.21 -9.77
CA ALA A 320 -17.04 0.21 -9.81
C ALA A 320 -15.78 1.08 -9.93
N ILE A 321 -14.75 0.78 -9.12
CA ILE A 321 -13.48 1.50 -9.14
C ILE A 321 -12.78 1.32 -10.49
N ARG A 322 -12.76 0.10 -11.02
CA ARG A 322 -12.17 -0.22 -12.33
C ARG A 322 -12.91 0.49 -13.47
N GLU A 323 -14.24 0.48 -13.45
CA GLU A 323 -15.07 1.12 -14.46
C GLU A 323 -14.81 2.61 -14.55
N VAL A 324 -14.76 3.32 -13.41
CA VAL A 324 -14.46 4.76 -13.37
C VAL A 324 -13.11 5.07 -14.01
N ALA A 325 -12.08 4.30 -13.70
CA ALA A 325 -10.76 4.53 -14.26
C ALA A 325 -10.72 4.28 -15.78
N LEU A 326 -11.38 3.23 -16.26
CA LEU A 326 -11.48 2.92 -17.69
C LEU A 326 -12.25 4.00 -18.46
N MET A 327 -13.33 4.53 -17.90
CA MET A 327 -14.11 5.61 -18.49
C MET A 327 -13.28 6.88 -18.70
N LYS A 328 -12.30 7.13 -17.83
CA LYS A 328 -11.47 8.35 -17.85
C LYS A 328 -10.05 8.12 -18.39
N GLU A 329 -9.69 6.89 -18.71
CA GLU A 329 -8.35 6.51 -19.19
C GLU A 329 -7.89 7.38 -20.37
N ALA A 330 -8.76 7.58 -21.36
CA ALA A 330 -8.41 8.32 -22.57
C ALA A 330 -8.04 9.78 -22.26
N GLN A 331 -8.83 10.46 -21.42
CA GLN A 331 -8.58 11.85 -21.04
C GLN A 331 -7.29 11.99 -20.21
N ILE A 332 -7.09 11.12 -19.23
CA ILE A 332 -5.90 11.15 -18.37
C ILE A 332 -4.65 10.86 -19.21
N ARG A 333 -4.70 9.86 -20.08
CA ARG A 333 -3.60 9.52 -20.99
C ARG A 333 -3.22 10.67 -21.90
N GLU A 334 -4.20 11.39 -22.45
CA GLU A 334 -3.94 12.53 -23.33
C GLU A 334 -3.21 13.66 -22.61
N VAL A 335 -3.65 13.99 -21.39
CA VAL A 335 -2.97 15.01 -20.58
C VAL A 335 -1.58 14.53 -20.14
N SER A 336 -1.44 13.26 -19.78
CA SER A 336 -0.17 12.66 -19.33
C SER A 336 0.93 12.70 -20.40
N LYS A 337 0.58 12.64 -21.68
CA LYS A 337 1.56 12.76 -22.80
C LYS A 337 2.39 14.04 -22.74
N ARG A 338 1.85 15.11 -22.15
CA ARG A 338 2.53 16.40 -22.03
C ARG A 338 3.66 16.38 -20.99
N PHE A 339 3.71 15.38 -20.13
CA PHE A 339 4.66 15.27 -19.01
C PHE A 339 5.70 14.17 -19.22
N GLY A 340 6.05 13.88 -20.46
CA GLY A 340 7.14 12.96 -20.80
C GLY A 340 6.83 11.52 -20.40
N ASN A 341 7.68 10.94 -19.55
CA ASN A 341 7.58 9.53 -19.20
C ASN A 341 6.57 9.28 -18.07
N GLY A 342 5.43 8.66 -18.37
CA GLY A 342 4.37 8.33 -17.40
C GLY A 342 4.81 7.47 -16.20
N ARG A 343 6.01 6.91 -16.23
CA ARG A 343 6.58 6.10 -15.14
C ARG A 343 6.89 6.86 -13.85
N ASN A 344 7.01 8.17 -13.94
CA ASN A 344 7.31 9.02 -12.80
C ASN A 344 6.10 9.22 -11.89
N PHE A 345 4.90 8.85 -12.33
CA PHE A 345 3.66 9.17 -11.67
C PHE A 345 2.96 7.93 -11.14
N PHE A 346 2.32 8.07 -9.99
CA PHE A 346 1.34 7.14 -9.44
C PHE A 346 0.24 7.94 -8.74
N GLU A 347 -0.90 7.35 -8.45
CA GLU A 347 -1.99 8.02 -7.76
C GLU A 347 -2.48 7.17 -6.61
N LEU A 348 -2.49 7.71 -5.39
CA LEU A 348 -3.21 7.12 -4.27
C LEU A 348 -4.56 7.81 -4.17
N VAL A 349 -5.63 7.08 -4.47
CA VAL A 349 -7.02 7.56 -4.43
C VAL A 349 -7.78 6.82 -3.34
N ARG A 350 -8.63 7.53 -2.58
CA ARG A 350 -9.69 6.88 -1.81
C ARG A 350 -11.01 7.06 -2.56
N PHE A 351 -11.59 5.94 -2.96
CA PHE A 351 -12.93 5.91 -3.51
C PHE A 351 -13.94 5.73 -2.38
N ASP A 352 -14.90 6.62 -2.30
CA ASP A 352 -15.94 6.59 -1.29
C ASP A 352 -17.22 6.03 -1.91
N LEU A 353 -17.68 4.89 -1.38
CA LEU A 353 -18.78 4.10 -1.89
C LEU A 353 -19.96 4.12 -0.93
N ALA A 354 -21.18 4.12 -1.46
CA ALA A 354 -22.41 3.87 -0.71
C ALA A 354 -23.04 2.54 -1.12
N LEU A 355 -23.87 1.99 -0.24
CA LEU A 355 -24.62 0.75 -0.49
C LEU A 355 -26.10 1.03 -0.32
N ASP A 356 -26.93 0.37 -1.15
CA ASP A 356 -28.36 0.24 -0.87
C ASP A 356 -28.66 -1.01 -0.03
N GLU A 357 -29.93 -1.18 0.35
CA GLU A 357 -30.41 -2.29 1.18
C GLU A 357 -30.11 -3.68 0.59
N ASP A 358 -29.92 -3.78 -0.75
CA ASP A 358 -29.59 -5.00 -1.48
C ASP A 358 -28.08 -5.20 -1.68
N LEU A 359 -27.24 -4.35 -1.07
CA LEU A 359 -25.80 -4.31 -1.23
C LEU A 359 -25.35 -3.97 -2.66
N ASN A 360 -26.19 -3.25 -3.43
CA ASN A 360 -25.70 -2.63 -4.66
C ASN A 360 -24.76 -1.48 -4.31
N VAL A 361 -23.67 -1.39 -5.07
CA VAL A 361 -22.61 -0.42 -4.82
C VAL A 361 -22.82 0.81 -5.68
N TYR A 362 -22.64 1.97 -5.07
CA TYR A 362 -22.68 3.26 -5.74
C TYR A 362 -21.40 4.05 -5.49
N MET A 363 -20.79 4.54 -6.58
CA MET A 363 -19.62 5.42 -6.54
C MET A 363 -20.07 6.84 -6.21
N MET A 364 -19.62 7.35 -5.07
CA MET A 364 -20.03 8.68 -4.59
C MET A 364 -18.99 9.75 -4.87
N GLU A 365 -17.73 9.46 -4.57
CA GLU A 365 -16.60 10.37 -4.85
C GLU A 365 -15.26 9.64 -4.91
N ALA A 366 -14.26 10.34 -5.43
CA ALA A 366 -12.88 9.89 -5.44
C ALA A 366 -11.97 11.04 -4.96
N ASN A 367 -11.13 10.75 -3.99
CA ASN A 367 -10.26 11.73 -3.34
C ASN A 367 -8.81 11.50 -3.73
N MET A 368 -8.19 12.41 -4.52
CA MET A 368 -6.79 12.33 -4.92
C MET A 368 -5.81 12.51 -3.77
N SER A 369 -6.20 13.24 -2.75
CA SER A 369 -5.41 13.47 -1.54
C SER A 369 -6.25 13.08 -0.34
N PRO A 370 -6.48 11.77 -0.14
CA PRO A 370 -7.32 11.31 0.94
C PRO A 370 -6.78 11.81 2.28
N ASN A 371 -7.68 12.17 3.19
CA ASN A 371 -7.28 12.51 4.54
C ASN A 371 -6.61 11.30 5.20
N LEU A 372 -5.32 11.44 5.52
CA LEU A 372 -4.49 10.44 6.18
C LEU A 372 -4.09 10.91 7.59
N SER A 373 -4.85 11.86 8.19
CA SER A 373 -4.63 12.33 9.56
C SER A 373 -5.46 11.53 10.55
N SER A 374 -4.82 11.01 11.57
CA SER A 374 -5.48 10.34 12.69
C SER A 374 -5.68 11.27 13.90
N ALA A 375 -5.52 12.59 13.73
CA ALA A 375 -5.63 13.54 14.83
C ALA A 375 -7.01 13.49 15.49
N HIS A 376 -8.08 13.38 14.68
CA HIS A 376 -9.46 13.29 15.17
C HIS A 376 -9.80 11.86 15.65
N TYR A 377 -9.33 10.84 14.93
CA TYR A 377 -9.57 9.42 15.23
C TYR A 377 -8.27 8.64 15.34
N PRO A 378 -7.60 8.65 16.52
CA PRO A 378 -6.30 7.98 16.72
C PRO A 378 -6.25 6.50 16.30
N PRO A 379 -7.30 5.66 16.46
CA PRO A 379 -7.27 4.28 16.01
C PRO A 379 -7.04 4.09 14.49
N ASN A 380 -7.33 5.10 13.67
CA ASN A 380 -7.09 5.04 12.22
C ASN A 380 -5.60 5.18 11.84
N GLN A 381 -4.72 5.50 12.80
CA GLN A 381 -3.28 5.66 12.53
C GLN A 381 -2.69 4.46 11.80
N LEU A 382 -2.96 3.25 12.32
CA LEU A 382 -2.39 2.03 11.77
C LEU A 382 -2.84 1.80 10.32
N LEU A 383 -4.12 1.97 10.03
CA LEU A 383 -4.65 1.89 8.66
C LEU A 383 -3.90 2.84 7.73
N TYR A 384 -3.75 4.11 8.11
CA TYR A 384 -3.10 5.10 7.25
C TYR A 384 -1.62 4.81 7.03
N GLU A 385 -0.88 4.44 8.08
CA GLU A 385 0.54 4.07 7.95
C GLU A 385 0.72 2.80 7.10
N GLN A 386 -0.17 1.82 7.22
CA GLN A 386 -0.17 0.61 6.39
C GLN A 386 -0.46 0.92 4.93
N VAL A 387 -1.48 1.70 4.63
CA VAL A 387 -1.80 2.13 3.25
C VAL A 387 -0.61 2.86 2.62
N ILE A 388 0.01 3.81 3.34
CA ILE A 388 1.16 4.57 2.86
C ILE A 388 2.36 3.63 2.61
N PHE A 389 2.69 2.78 3.58
CA PHE A 389 3.83 1.85 3.47
C PHE A 389 3.65 0.87 2.30
N ASN A 390 2.46 0.25 2.20
CA ASN A 390 2.15 -0.67 1.10
C ASN A 390 2.17 0.04 -0.25
N THR A 391 1.69 1.29 -0.34
CA THR A 391 1.79 2.11 -1.55
C THR A 391 3.26 2.31 -1.95
N PHE A 392 4.12 2.67 -1.00
CA PHE A 392 5.54 2.85 -1.28
C PHE A 392 6.25 1.56 -1.67
N ALA A 393 5.84 0.43 -1.09
CA ALA A 393 6.33 -0.88 -1.51
C ALA A 393 5.93 -1.19 -2.97
N LEU A 394 4.64 -1.05 -3.30
CA LEU A 394 4.07 -1.32 -4.62
C LEU A 394 4.77 -0.51 -5.72
N VAL A 395 4.98 0.80 -5.50
CA VAL A 395 5.61 1.70 -6.48
C VAL A 395 7.14 1.69 -6.42
N GLY A 396 7.73 0.83 -5.59
CA GLY A 396 9.17 0.60 -5.51
C GLY A 396 9.95 1.64 -4.69
N ILE A 397 9.26 2.54 -3.96
CA ILE A 397 9.90 3.55 -3.09
C ILE A 397 10.41 2.93 -1.80
N ALA A 398 9.71 1.94 -1.22
CA ALA A 398 10.07 1.32 0.04
C ALA A 398 11.23 0.31 -0.04
N LYS A 399 11.98 0.29 -1.11
CA LYS A 399 13.19 -0.55 -1.22
C LYS A 399 14.26 -0.05 -0.25
N ARG A 400 14.66 -0.89 0.72
CA ARG A 400 15.72 -0.58 1.70
C ARG A 400 17.11 -0.77 1.09
N ILE A 401 17.43 -0.02 0.05
CA ILE A 401 18.72 -0.05 -0.62
C ILE A 401 19.31 1.36 -0.66
N ARG A 402 20.61 1.44 -0.91
CA ARG A 402 21.28 2.74 -1.03
C ARG A 402 20.69 3.54 -2.19
N LYS A 403 20.70 4.86 -2.10
CA LYS A 403 20.20 5.79 -3.12
C LYS A 403 20.69 5.44 -4.53
N GLU A 404 21.97 5.10 -4.65
CA GLU A 404 22.58 4.72 -5.93
C GLU A 404 21.97 3.46 -6.52
N SER A 405 21.54 2.51 -5.67
CA SER A 405 20.90 1.27 -6.13
C SER A 405 19.44 1.48 -6.54
N LEU A 406 18.78 2.57 -6.09
CA LEU A 406 17.44 2.94 -6.55
C LEU A 406 17.48 3.56 -7.95
N ARG A 407 18.65 4.07 -8.36
CA ARG A 407 18.85 4.76 -9.62
C ARG A 407 19.45 3.82 -10.63
N ILE A 408 18.60 3.19 -11.41
CA ILE A 408 19.04 2.39 -12.54
C ILE A 408 19.78 3.30 -13.51
N ARG A 409 21.05 3.02 -13.76
CA ARG A 409 21.95 3.89 -14.52
C ARG A 409 22.15 3.41 -15.94
N ASN A 410 22.01 2.13 -16.18
CA ASN A 410 22.24 1.54 -17.49
C ASN A 410 21.42 0.25 -17.66
N LYS A 411 21.38 -0.24 -18.90
CA LYS A 411 20.61 -1.43 -19.28
C LYS A 411 21.02 -2.69 -18.51
N LYS A 412 22.30 -2.83 -18.14
CA LYS A 412 22.77 -4.01 -17.39
C LYS A 412 22.22 -4.01 -15.94
N GLU A 413 22.09 -2.84 -15.34
CA GLU A 413 21.51 -2.70 -14.01
C GLU A 413 20.00 -3.03 -14.03
N GLU A 414 19.26 -2.59 -15.06
CA GLU A 414 17.87 -3.01 -15.28
C GLU A 414 17.73 -4.53 -15.41
N GLU A 415 18.65 -5.15 -16.13
CA GLU A 415 18.63 -6.59 -16.36
C GLU A 415 18.97 -7.42 -15.12
N MET A 416 19.65 -6.84 -14.11
CA MET A 416 19.89 -7.53 -12.84
C MET A 416 18.64 -7.65 -11.97
N GLU A 417 17.70 -6.72 -12.05
CA GLU A 417 16.48 -6.76 -11.22
C GLU A 417 15.53 -7.87 -11.64
N ILE A 418 15.48 -8.22 -12.93
CA ILE A 418 14.49 -9.16 -13.45
C ILE A 418 15.11 -10.08 -14.51
N ALA A 419 15.13 -11.36 -14.22
CA ALA A 419 15.54 -12.35 -15.22
C ALA A 419 14.55 -12.40 -16.39
N ASN A 420 15.06 -12.54 -17.62
CA ASN A 420 14.22 -12.62 -18.82
C ASN A 420 13.11 -13.68 -18.73
N LYS A 421 13.37 -14.83 -18.07
CA LYS A 421 12.36 -15.88 -17.85
C LYS A 421 11.13 -15.39 -17.09
N ASN A 422 11.26 -14.33 -16.30
CA ASN A 422 10.18 -13.82 -15.46
C ASN A 422 9.18 -12.96 -16.24
N ILE A 423 9.58 -12.41 -17.39
CA ILE A 423 8.72 -11.59 -18.24
C ILE A 423 8.21 -12.35 -19.47
N VAL A 424 8.83 -13.47 -19.84
CA VAL A 424 8.38 -14.32 -20.95
C VAL A 424 7.17 -15.14 -20.52
N VAL A 425 6.18 -15.22 -21.39
CA VAL A 425 4.94 -16.01 -21.23
C VAL A 425 4.57 -16.67 -22.55
N LEU A 426 3.59 -17.53 -22.55
CA LEU A 426 2.99 -18.14 -23.73
C LEU A 426 4.00 -18.82 -24.68
N PRO A 427 4.91 -19.69 -24.17
CA PRO A 427 5.98 -20.28 -25.01
C PRO A 427 5.42 -21.09 -26.19
N GLU A 428 4.30 -21.75 -26.05
CA GLU A 428 3.67 -22.54 -27.13
C GLU A 428 3.08 -21.64 -28.23
N LEU A 429 2.56 -20.47 -27.88
CA LEU A 429 2.12 -19.47 -28.85
C LEU A 429 3.30 -18.93 -29.64
N CYS A 430 4.41 -18.65 -28.95
CA CYS A 430 5.61 -18.08 -29.57
C CYS A 430 6.27 -19.00 -30.60
N LYS A 431 6.11 -20.32 -30.49
CA LYS A 431 6.55 -21.29 -31.51
C LYS A 431 5.82 -21.11 -32.85
N LYS A 432 4.61 -20.52 -32.83
CA LYS A 432 3.77 -20.30 -34.03
C LYS A 432 3.91 -18.90 -34.60
N CYS A 433 4.72 -18.03 -33.99
CA CYS A 433 4.83 -16.65 -34.40
C CYS A 433 5.84 -16.40 -35.52
N ASP A 434 6.80 -17.30 -35.74
CA ASP A 434 7.82 -17.26 -36.81
C ASP A 434 8.42 -15.84 -37.02
N ASN A 435 8.67 -15.12 -35.91
CA ASN A 435 9.09 -13.71 -35.90
C ASN A 435 8.06 -12.70 -36.46
N ASP A 436 6.80 -13.10 -36.65
CA ASP A 436 5.72 -12.18 -36.98
C ASP A 436 5.33 -11.33 -35.76
N CYS A 437 5.93 -10.15 -35.67
CA CYS A 437 5.67 -9.19 -34.57
C CYS A 437 4.48 -8.27 -34.82
N PHE A 438 3.78 -8.37 -35.92
CA PHE A 438 2.58 -7.56 -36.23
C PHE A 438 1.37 -8.07 -35.46
N ARG A 439 1.28 -9.37 -35.21
CA ARG A 439 0.20 -9.93 -34.40
C ARG A 439 0.39 -9.55 -32.94
N ILE A 440 -0.68 -9.02 -32.31
CA ILE A 440 -0.63 -8.50 -30.95
C ILE A 440 -0.13 -9.52 -29.94
N GLU A 441 -0.57 -10.77 -30.06
CA GLU A 441 -0.14 -11.86 -29.20
C GLU A 441 1.35 -12.19 -29.36
N CYS A 442 1.89 -12.03 -30.56
CA CYS A 442 3.31 -12.32 -30.84
C CYS A 442 4.24 -11.23 -30.30
N GLN A 443 3.72 -10.04 -30.00
CA GLN A 443 4.48 -8.97 -29.33
C GLN A 443 4.92 -9.35 -27.91
N LEU A 444 4.31 -10.40 -27.31
CA LEU A 444 4.73 -10.98 -26.03
C LEU A 444 5.84 -12.03 -26.17
N CYS A 445 6.29 -12.30 -27.37
CA CYS A 445 7.38 -13.24 -27.64
C CYS A 445 8.73 -12.50 -27.64
N ARG A 446 9.74 -13.14 -27.05
CA ARG A 446 11.07 -12.52 -26.85
C ARG A 446 11.67 -11.87 -28.12
N PRO A 447 11.60 -12.46 -29.31
CA PRO A 447 12.12 -11.81 -30.54
C PRO A 447 11.44 -10.48 -30.86
N CYS A 448 10.17 -10.30 -30.43
CA CYS A 448 9.35 -9.12 -30.71
C CYS A 448 9.38 -8.06 -29.60
N PHE A 449 10.14 -8.29 -28.52
CA PHE A 449 10.22 -7.31 -27.43
C PHE A 449 10.88 -6.02 -27.88
N THR A 450 10.09 -4.95 -27.96
CA THR A 450 10.63 -3.59 -27.97
C THR A 450 11.16 -3.23 -26.56
N SER A 451 12.03 -2.21 -26.49
CA SER A 451 12.50 -1.70 -25.19
C SER A 451 11.34 -1.22 -24.31
N GLU A 452 10.30 -0.67 -24.93
CA GLU A 452 9.11 -0.21 -24.24
C GLU A 452 8.28 -1.36 -23.67
N ILE A 453 8.01 -2.40 -24.46
CA ILE A 453 7.28 -3.59 -24.00
C ILE A 453 8.05 -4.26 -22.88
N LYS A 454 9.36 -4.49 -23.06
CA LYS A 454 10.21 -5.08 -22.00
C LYS A 454 10.09 -4.30 -20.70
N LEU A 455 10.11 -3.00 -20.76
CA LEU A 455 10.01 -2.12 -19.60
C LEU A 455 8.64 -2.21 -18.92
N ILE A 456 7.53 -2.15 -19.68
CA ILE A 456 6.16 -2.29 -19.15
C ILE A 456 6.02 -3.62 -18.41
N LEU A 457 6.46 -4.72 -19.02
CA LEU A 457 6.37 -6.04 -18.41
C LEU A 457 7.25 -6.17 -17.19
N SER A 458 8.44 -5.56 -17.21
CA SER A 458 9.36 -5.54 -16.07
C SER A 458 8.76 -4.79 -14.88
N GLN A 459 8.18 -3.63 -15.10
CA GLN A 459 7.48 -2.88 -14.05
C GLN A 459 6.27 -3.65 -13.50
N SER A 460 5.47 -4.23 -14.37
CA SER A 460 4.31 -5.04 -13.97
C SER A 460 4.72 -6.25 -13.14
N TYR A 461 5.88 -6.86 -13.46
CA TYR A 461 6.45 -7.94 -12.67
C TYR A 461 6.87 -7.46 -11.28
N LEU A 462 7.61 -6.35 -11.18
CA LEU A 462 8.05 -5.79 -9.91
C LEU A 462 6.88 -5.35 -9.03
N GLU A 463 5.88 -4.70 -9.61
CA GLU A 463 4.66 -4.32 -8.89
C GLU A 463 3.96 -5.56 -8.31
N HIS A 464 3.82 -6.63 -9.08
CA HIS A 464 3.22 -7.87 -8.58
C HIS A 464 4.04 -8.47 -7.43
N GLN A 465 5.38 -8.48 -7.52
CA GLN A 465 6.25 -8.99 -6.45
C GLN A 465 6.20 -8.13 -5.18
N ASN A 466 6.00 -6.82 -5.33
CA ASN A 466 6.05 -5.85 -4.24
C ASN A 466 4.65 -5.41 -3.75
N ARG A 467 3.56 -6.01 -4.26
CA ARG A 467 2.20 -5.54 -4.00
C ARG A 467 1.73 -5.66 -2.54
N MET A 468 2.41 -6.49 -1.76
CA MET A 468 2.06 -6.73 -0.35
C MET A 468 0.55 -7.02 -0.19
N ASP A 469 -0.17 -6.20 0.58
CA ASP A 469 -1.62 -6.34 0.82
C ASP A 469 -2.49 -5.70 -0.28
N PHE A 470 -1.89 -5.23 -1.38
CA PHE A 470 -2.64 -4.79 -2.54
C PHE A 470 -3.06 -5.96 -3.43
N GLN A 471 -4.30 -5.92 -3.86
CA GLN A 471 -4.83 -6.80 -4.91
C GLN A 471 -4.91 -6.03 -6.22
N ARG A 472 -4.40 -6.63 -7.31
CA ARG A 472 -4.60 -6.08 -8.65
C ARG A 472 -6.07 -6.16 -9.05
N ILE A 473 -6.65 -5.03 -9.47
CA ILE A 473 -8.00 -4.98 -10.06
C ILE A 473 -7.96 -4.67 -11.56
N PHE A 474 -6.86 -4.09 -12.06
CA PHE A 474 -6.61 -3.97 -13.49
C PHE A 474 -5.11 -4.16 -13.80
N PRO A 475 -4.74 -4.95 -14.80
CA PRO A 475 -5.59 -5.84 -15.58
C PRO A 475 -6.40 -6.81 -14.73
N PRO A 476 -7.65 -7.08 -15.09
CA PRO A 476 -8.49 -8.00 -14.33
C PRO A 476 -8.03 -9.44 -14.50
N SER A 477 -8.47 -10.32 -13.61
CA SER A 477 -8.42 -11.76 -13.85
C SER A 477 -9.31 -12.11 -15.03
N ILE A 478 -8.77 -12.84 -16.02
CA ILE A 478 -9.51 -13.11 -17.26
C ILE A 478 -10.38 -14.32 -17.09
N THR A 479 -11.64 -14.18 -17.48
CA THR A 479 -12.53 -15.29 -17.83
C THR A 479 -12.38 -15.61 -19.32
N LYS A 480 -12.66 -16.86 -19.73
CA LYS A 480 -12.52 -17.32 -21.12
C LYS A 480 -13.32 -16.49 -22.14
N ASP A 481 -14.41 -15.87 -21.68
CA ASP A 481 -15.38 -15.15 -22.53
C ASP A 481 -15.17 -13.63 -22.56
N MET A 482 -14.05 -13.13 -21.99
CA MET A 482 -13.78 -11.70 -21.92
C MET A 482 -13.43 -11.14 -23.31
N MET A 483 -14.25 -10.23 -23.82
CA MET A 483 -13.96 -9.51 -25.06
C MET A 483 -12.90 -8.45 -24.80
N LEU A 484 -11.71 -8.58 -25.45
CA LEU A 484 -10.60 -7.65 -25.29
C LEU A 484 -10.71 -6.41 -26.18
N ASN A 485 -11.55 -6.44 -27.19
CA ASN A 485 -11.67 -5.37 -28.21
C ASN A 485 -12.09 -4.00 -27.64
N ASN A 486 -12.67 -4.00 -26.43
CA ASN A 486 -13.07 -2.77 -25.74
C ASN A 486 -11.91 -2.06 -25.03
N TYR A 487 -10.73 -2.66 -25.01
CA TYR A 487 -9.54 -2.10 -24.36
C TYR A 487 -8.55 -1.55 -25.39
N THR A 488 -7.72 -0.60 -24.96
CA THR A 488 -6.61 -0.13 -25.79
C THR A 488 -5.66 -1.28 -26.13
N LEU A 489 -4.92 -1.19 -27.24
CA LEU A 489 -3.97 -2.24 -27.65
C LEU A 489 -2.95 -2.57 -26.54
N ARG A 490 -2.48 -1.56 -25.82
CA ARG A 490 -1.54 -1.73 -24.70
C ARG A 490 -2.18 -2.47 -23.52
N ASN A 491 -3.43 -2.15 -23.20
CA ASN A 491 -4.18 -2.87 -22.17
C ASN A 491 -4.42 -4.32 -22.60
N GLN A 492 -4.80 -4.57 -23.85
CA GLN A 492 -4.98 -5.92 -24.39
C GLN A 492 -3.68 -6.75 -24.25
N LEU A 493 -2.53 -6.15 -24.61
CA LEU A 493 -1.23 -6.79 -24.49
C LEU A 493 -0.93 -7.16 -23.03
N LEU A 494 -1.14 -6.21 -22.12
CA LEU A 494 -0.87 -6.42 -20.71
C LEU A 494 -1.84 -7.44 -20.08
N ILE A 495 -3.11 -7.42 -20.46
CA ILE A 495 -4.11 -8.42 -20.05
C ILE A 495 -3.66 -9.83 -20.46
N ARG A 496 -3.25 -10.02 -21.72
CA ARG A 496 -2.74 -11.31 -22.23
C ARG A 496 -1.48 -11.76 -21.50
N TRP A 497 -0.59 -10.82 -21.17
CA TRP A 497 0.61 -11.13 -20.39
C TRP A 497 0.27 -11.67 -19.00
N TYR A 498 -0.64 -10.99 -18.28
CA TYR A 498 -1.08 -11.46 -16.96
C TYR A 498 -1.84 -12.80 -17.05
N GLN A 499 -2.60 -13.02 -18.13
CA GLN A 499 -3.21 -14.32 -18.40
C GLN A 499 -2.13 -15.42 -18.53
N GLY A 500 -1.12 -15.19 -19.36
CA GLY A 500 -0.03 -16.14 -19.50
C GLY A 500 0.77 -16.35 -18.21
N LYS A 501 0.93 -15.33 -17.37
CA LYS A 501 1.51 -15.47 -16.02
C LYS A 501 0.63 -16.34 -15.13
N CYS A 502 -0.69 -16.12 -15.13
CA CYS A 502 -1.66 -16.91 -14.36
C CYS A 502 -1.74 -18.38 -14.80
N GLU A 503 -1.55 -18.66 -16.09
CA GLU A 503 -1.45 -20.04 -16.61
C GLU A 503 -0.23 -20.77 -16.08
N LEU A 504 0.91 -20.05 -15.99
CA LEU A 504 2.17 -20.59 -15.46
C LEU A 504 2.18 -20.71 -13.93
N ASP A 505 1.56 -19.76 -13.24
CA ASP A 505 1.54 -19.67 -11.79
C ASP A 505 0.25 -19.01 -11.31
N LYS A 506 -0.57 -19.79 -10.56
CA LYS A 506 -1.89 -19.36 -10.09
C LYS A 506 -1.87 -18.14 -9.15
N THR A 507 -0.74 -17.85 -8.50
CA THR A 507 -0.59 -16.66 -7.67
C THR A 507 -0.71 -15.35 -8.45
N TRP A 508 -0.57 -15.40 -9.79
CA TRP A 508 -0.71 -14.27 -10.69
C TRP A 508 -2.14 -14.02 -11.17
N CYS A 509 -3.07 -14.90 -10.82
CA CYS A 509 -4.45 -14.77 -11.29
C CYS A 509 -5.22 -13.64 -10.62
N SER A 510 -4.74 -13.14 -9.47
CA SER A 510 -5.43 -12.09 -8.68
C SER A 510 -4.49 -10.94 -8.32
#